data_0ab2a18f882b3ae610018969f7d4c213
#
_entry.id   0ab2a18f882b3ae610018969f7d4c213
#
_cell.length_a   1.000
_cell.length_b   1.000
_cell.length_c   1.000
_cell.angle_alpha   90.00
_cell.angle_beta   90.00
_cell.angle_gamma   90.00
#
_symmetry.space_group_name_H-M   'P 1'
#
loop_
_entity.id
_entity.type
_entity.pdbx_description
1 polymer ?
#
loop_
_entity_poly.entity_id
_entity_poly.type
_entity_poly.pdbx_seq_one_letter_code
_entity_poly.pdbx_strand_id
1 'polypeptide(L)'
;MERADLDSVLSWFQDVEDLARFDRTTRVPLNTSHAEEWWKDAFTSSDASRKCWFVVESSAGKAVGLAGLESISNINRDAVVAVFVDRAMRRSGVGLRASALVLDLAFRQLGLNRITSYYRADNHHSRDLVAKIGFQIEGTMRQAWFAEGEFSDMVVVGILKSEWMVHREVLAQELDAKTTVILGPNDCVAWSWPPRKSEV
;
A
#
# COMPACT_ATOMS: atom_id res chain seq x y z
N MET A 1 -6.32 6.26 -8.42
CA MET A 1 -7.46 5.32 -8.54
C MET A 1 -8.65 6.07 -9.08
N GLU A 2 -9.29 5.56 -10.12
CA GLU A 2 -10.44 6.14 -10.79
C GLU A 2 -11.69 5.28 -10.57
N ARG A 3 -12.89 5.82 -10.89
CA ARG A 3 -14.13 5.05 -10.75
C ARG A 3 -14.14 3.78 -11.62
N ALA A 4 -13.48 3.82 -12.77
CA ALA A 4 -13.35 2.68 -13.68
C ALA A 4 -12.61 1.49 -13.05
N ASP A 5 -11.77 1.74 -12.04
CA ASP A 5 -11.01 0.69 -11.35
C ASP A 5 -11.86 -0.14 -10.37
N LEU A 6 -13.07 0.35 -10.01
CA LEU A 6 -13.90 -0.24 -8.97
C LEU A 6 -14.23 -1.71 -9.23
N ASP A 7 -14.53 -2.10 -10.47
CA ASP A 7 -14.89 -3.48 -10.80
C ASP A 7 -13.73 -4.45 -10.52
N SER A 8 -12.50 -4.03 -10.84
CA SER A 8 -11.30 -4.80 -10.52
C SER A 8 -11.08 -4.90 -9.01
N VAL A 9 -11.20 -3.78 -8.32
CA VAL A 9 -11.05 -3.71 -6.85
C VAL A 9 -12.09 -4.58 -6.15
N LEU A 10 -13.35 -4.51 -6.59
CA LEU A 10 -14.43 -5.32 -6.05
C LEU A 10 -14.14 -6.81 -6.15
N SER A 11 -13.59 -7.26 -7.28
CA SER A 11 -13.29 -8.67 -7.50
C SER A 11 -12.32 -9.24 -6.46
N TRP A 12 -11.38 -8.43 -5.98
CA TRP A 12 -10.40 -8.84 -4.97
C TRP A 12 -10.98 -8.97 -3.56
N PHE A 13 -12.02 -8.19 -3.25
CA PHE A 13 -12.66 -8.14 -1.93
C PHE A 13 -13.91 -9.02 -1.84
N GLN A 14 -14.08 -9.99 -2.74
CA GLN A 14 -15.10 -11.01 -2.64
C GLN A 14 -14.66 -12.24 -1.80
N ASP A 15 -13.36 -12.41 -1.59
CA ASP A 15 -12.81 -13.50 -0.79
C ASP A 15 -12.64 -13.04 0.67
N VAL A 16 -13.41 -13.67 1.57
CA VAL A 16 -13.42 -13.32 3.00
C VAL A 16 -12.07 -13.60 3.66
N GLU A 17 -11.33 -14.63 3.22
CA GLU A 17 -10.00 -14.93 3.75
C GLU A 17 -8.98 -13.86 3.37
N ASP A 18 -9.04 -13.34 2.13
CA ASP A 18 -8.19 -12.25 1.70
C ASP A 18 -8.53 -10.94 2.42
N LEU A 19 -9.84 -10.65 2.59
CA LEU A 19 -10.28 -9.53 3.43
C LEU A 19 -9.76 -9.66 4.86
N ALA A 20 -9.84 -10.85 5.44
CA ALA A 20 -9.38 -11.12 6.80
C ALA A 20 -7.89 -10.86 7.01
N ARG A 21 -7.09 -10.87 5.95
CA ARG A 21 -5.64 -10.60 6.01
C ARG A 21 -5.28 -9.15 5.73
N PHE A 22 -6.14 -8.44 5.02
CA PHE A 22 -5.90 -7.07 4.58
C PHE A 22 -6.62 -6.03 5.45
N ASP A 23 -7.93 -6.22 5.66
CA ASP A 23 -8.76 -5.28 6.39
C ASP A 23 -9.20 -5.86 7.73
N ARG A 24 -8.91 -5.13 8.79
CA ARG A 24 -9.33 -5.47 10.16
C ARG A 24 -10.66 -4.86 10.55
N THR A 25 -11.24 -4.00 9.74
CA THR A 25 -12.44 -3.23 10.07
C THR A 25 -13.71 -3.81 9.48
N THR A 26 -13.63 -4.46 8.32
CA THR A 26 -14.76 -5.14 7.70
C THR A 26 -14.42 -6.56 7.24
N ARG A 27 -15.43 -7.44 7.31
CA ARG A 27 -15.37 -8.82 6.81
C ARG A 27 -16.47 -9.12 5.80
N VAL A 28 -17.29 -8.14 5.53
CA VAL A 28 -18.37 -8.28 4.56
C VAL A 28 -17.81 -7.99 3.18
N PRO A 29 -17.89 -8.92 2.23
CA PRO A 29 -17.51 -8.65 0.85
C PRO A 29 -18.27 -7.44 0.31
N LEU A 30 -17.55 -6.56 -0.39
CA LEU A 30 -18.14 -5.36 -0.95
C LEU A 30 -19.09 -5.72 -2.10
N ASN A 31 -20.28 -5.16 -2.09
CA ASN A 31 -21.12 -5.08 -3.28
C ASN A 31 -20.88 -3.74 -4.01
N THR A 32 -21.47 -3.59 -5.20
CA THR A 32 -21.27 -2.38 -6.02
C THR A 32 -21.64 -1.09 -5.29
N SER A 33 -22.73 -1.12 -4.54
CA SER A 33 -23.19 0.08 -3.78
C SER A 33 -22.22 0.45 -2.66
N HIS A 34 -21.73 -0.53 -1.89
CA HIS A 34 -20.74 -0.29 -0.85
C HIS A 34 -19.40 0.16 -1.43
N ALA A 35 -19.00 -0.35 -2.60
CA ALA A 35 -17.77 0.09 -3.26
C ALA A 35 -17.87 1.53 -3.74
N GLU A 36 -19.01 1.95 -4.25
CA GLU A 36 -19.24 3.35 -4.62
C GLU A 36 -19.22 4.29 -3.41
N GLU A 37 -19.79 3.87 -2.27
CA GLU A 37 -19.71 4.61 -1.01
C GLU A 37 -18.25 4.70 -0.52
N TRP A 38 -17.55 3.58 -0.50
CA TRP A 38 -16.13 3.55 -0.12
C TRP A 38 -15.27 4.42 -1.03
N TRP A 39 -15.51 4.40 -2.34
CA TRP A 39 -14.81 5.26 -3.28
C TRP A 39 -15.08 6.74 -3.01
N LYS A 40 -16.33 7.11 -2.76
CA LYS A 40 -16.70 8.48 -2.39
C LYS A 40 -15.99 8.92 -1.11
N ASP A 41 -16.02 8.09 -0.07
CA ASP A 41 -15.35 8.40 1.20
C ASP A 41 -13.84 8.53 1.03
N ALA A 42 -13.22 7.64 0.26
CA ALA A 42 -11.79 7.65 0.05
C ALA A 42 -11.28 8.86 -0.79
N PHE A 43 -12.07 9.35 -1.75
CA PHE A 43 -11.59 10.30 -2.77
C PHE A 43 -12.36 11.62 -2.87
N THR A 44 -13.56 11.70 -2.30
CA THR A 44 -14.41 12.89 -2.42
C THR A 44 -14.83 13.51 -1.08
N SER A 45 -14.54 12.84 0.04
CA SER A 45 -14.86 13.36 1.37
C SER A 45 -13.92 14.51 1.76
N SER A 46 -14.33 15.29 2.76
CA SER A 46 -13.49 16.34 3.36
C SER A 46 -12.17 15.81 3.94
N ASP A 47 -12.08 14.52 4.18
CA ASP A 47 -10.90 13.80 4.67
C ASP A 47 -10.01 13.24 3.54
N ALA A 48 -10.34 13.50 2.26
CA ALA A 48 -9.57 13.00 1.11
C ALA A 48 -8.10 13.46 1.15
N SER A 49 -7.80 14.62 1.74
CA SER A 49 -6.42 15.10 1.94
C SER A 49 -5.59 14.25 2.91
N ARG A 50 -6.25 13.38 3.68
CA ARG A 50 -5.61 12.48 4.65
C ARG A 50 -5.41 11.06 4.12
N LYS A 51 -5.76 10.81 2.87
CA LYS A 51 -5.64 9.50 2.20
C LYS A 51 -5.08 9.70 0.79
N CYS A 52 -4.35 8.72 0.32
CA CYS A 52 -3.78 8.70 -1.04
C CYS A 52 -3.68 7.24 -1.51
N TRP A 53 -4.54 6.85 -2.46
CA TRP A 53 -4.58 5.49 -2.97
C TRP A 53 -4.30 5.43 -4.47
N PHE A 54 -3.54 4.43 -4.88
CA PHE A 54 -3.20 4.13 -6.26
C PHE A 54 -3.64 2.73 -6.63
N VAL A 55 -4.07 2.54 -7.87
CA VAL A 55 -4.14 1.23 -8.48
C VAL A 55 -2.75 0.84 -8.97
N VAL A 56 -2.37 -0.38 -8.69
CA VAL A 56 -1.13 -0.97 -9.20
C VAL A 56 -1.48 -1.74 -10.46
N GLU A 57 -0.88 -1.35 -11.57
CA GLU A 57 -1.08 -2.00 -12.86
C GLU A 57 0.16 -2.79 -13.29
N SER A 58 -0.08 -3.86 -14.02
CA SER A 58 0.97 -4.58 -14.74
C SER A 58 1.39 -3.81 -16.00
N SER A 59 2.49 -4.22 -16.61
CA SER A 59 2.93 -3.67 -17.92
C SER A 59 1.93 -3.87 -19.06
N ALA A 60 0.94 -4.75 -18.89
CA ALA A 60 -0.16 -4.97 -19.82
C ALA A 60 -1.40 -4.10 -19.54
N GLY A 61 -1.31 -3.15 -18.61
CA GLY A 61 -2.43 -2.27 -18.23
C GLY A 61 -3.53 -2.98 -17.41
N LYS A 62 -3.23 -4.16 -16.84
CA LYS A 62 -4.19 -4.87 -15.97
C LYS A 62 -3.97 -4.46 -14.53
N ALA A 63 -5.04 -4.06 -13.84
CA ALA A 63 -5.02 -3.84 -12.40
C ALA A 63 -4.64 -5.12 -11.64
N VAL A 64 -3.64 -5.03 -10.75
CA VAL A 64 -3.07 -6.17 -10.02
C VAL A 64 -2.91 -5.92 -8.53
N GLY A 65 -3.33 -4.76 -8.04
CA GLY A 65 -3.28 -4.44 -6.62
C GLY A 65 -3.62 -2.99 -6.31
N LEU A 66 -3.55 -2.67 -5.03
CA LEU A 66 -3.69 -1.33 -4.48
C LEU A 66 -2.50 -1.00 -3.60
N ALA A 67 -2.10 0.25 -3.58
CA ALA A 67 -1.10 0.76 -2.65
C ALA A 67 -1.45 2.20 -2.26
N GLY A 68 -1.26 2.55 -1.00
CA GLY A 68 -1.61 3.90 -0.58
C GLY A 68 -1.19 4.26 0.83
N LEU A 69 -1.50 5.49 1.18
CA LEU A 69 -1.31 6.08 2.50
C LEU A 69 -2.67 6.43 3.10
N GLU A 70 -2.82 6.15 4.37
CA GLU A 70 -3.97 6.55 5.18
C GLU A 70 -3.54 7.32 6.42
N SER A 71 -4.50 8.00 7.03
CA SER A 71 -4.27 8.76 8.27
C SER A 71 -3.09 9.73 8.16
N ILE A 72 -2.91 10.37 7.00
CA ILE A 72 -1.83 11.35 6.79
C ILE A 72 -2.01 12.50 7.78
N SER A 73 -1.00 12.73 8.61
CA SER A 73 -0.93 13.83 9.56
C SER A 73 0.14 14.82 9.15
N ASN A 74 -0.29 16.02 8.77
CA ASN A 74 0.63 17.11 8.43
C ASN A 74 1.32 17.68 9.68
N ILE A 75 0.74 17.50 10.86
CA ILE A 75 1.30 17.98 12.13
C ILE A 75 2.43 17.05 12.59
N ASN A 76 2.12 15.76 12.71
CA ASN A 76 3.10 14.73 13.13
C ASN A 76 4.02 14.31 11.99
N ARG A 77 3.65 14.63 10.73
CA ARG A 77 4.36 14.23 9.52
C ARG A 77 4.50 12.71 9.42
N ASP A 78 3.40 12.01 9.67
CA ASP A 78 3.30 10.56 9.61
C ASP A 78 2.09 10.09 8.79
N ALA A 79 2.09 8.80 8.45
CA ALA A 79 0.97 8.12 7.81
C ALA A 79 1.03 6.61 8.06
N VAL A 80 -0.03 5.94 7.70
CA VAL A 80 -0.09 4.47 7.64
C VAL A 80 -0.02 4.05 6.17
N VAL A 81 0.88 3.13 5.83
CA VAL A 81 0.92 2.52 4.49
C VAL A 81 0.14 1.21 4.48
N ALA A 82 -0.63 1.01 3.41
CA ALA A 82 -1.28 -0.26 3.12
C ALA A 82 -1.04 -0.67 1.66
N VAL A 83 -0.84 -1.97 1.44
CA VAL A 83 -0.61 -2.55 0.11
C VAL A 83 -1.38 -3.85 -0.01
N PHE A 84 -2.17 -3.97 -1.06
CA PHE A 84 -2.85 -5.19 -1.45
C PHE A 84 -2.33 -5.66 -2.81
N VAL A 85 -2.12 -6.95 -2.98
CA VAL A 85 -1.73 -7.55 -4.27
C VAL A 85 -2.69 -8.69 -4.58
N ASP A 86 -3.24 -8.68 -5.80
CA ASP A 86 -4.07 -9.77 -6.32
C ASP A 86 -3.36 -11.12 -6.11
N ARG A 87 -4.11 -12.12 -5.67
CA ARG A 87 -3.62 -13.48 -5.35
C ARG A 87 -2.78 -14.06 -6.49
N ALA A 88 -3.20 -13.86 -7.74
CA ALA A 88 -2.49 -14.33 -8.93
C ALA A 88 -1.12 -13.68 -9.14
N MET A 89 -0.90 -12.50 -8.57
CA MET A 89 0.33 -11.70 -8.75
C MET A 89 1.20 -11.66 -7.50
N ARG A 90 0.84 -12.40 -6.44
CA ARG A 90 1.67 -12.51 -5.24
C ARG A 90 2.99 -13.20 -5.57
N ARG A 91 4.05 -12.87 -4.85
CA ARG A 91 5.43 -13.37 -5.04
C ARG A 91 6.11 -12.94 -6.35
N SER A 92 5.51 -12.05 -7.14
CA SER A 92 6.09 -11.48 -8.37
C SER A 92 6.92 -10.21 -8.14
N GLY A 93 7.07 -9.76 -6.88
CA GLY A 93 7.75 -8.51 -6.54
C GLY A 93 6.88 -7.26 -6.65
N VAL A 94 5.62 -7.38 -7.08
CA VAL A 94 4.68 -6.26 -7.22
C VAL A 94 4.50 -5.52 -5.89
N GLY A 95 4.26 -6.24 -4.79
CA GLY A 95 4.10 -5.63 -3.47
C GLY A 95 5.32 -4.83 -3.02
N LEU A 96 6.52 -5.33 -3.27
CA LEU A 96 7.76 -4.63 -2.95
C LEU A 96 7.90 -3.32 -3.73
N ARG A 97 7.67 -3.37 -5.05
CA ARG A 97 7.76 -2.19 -5.93
C ARG A 97 6.71 -1.14 -5.58
N ALA A 98 5.47 -1.56 -5.37
CA ALA A 98 4.38 -0.66 -4.99
C ALA A 98 4.65 0.01 -3.64
N SER A 99 5.07 -0.76 -2.63
CA SER A 99 5.45 -0.21 -1.32
C SER A 99 6.59 0.80 -1.43
N ALA A 100 7.64 0.46 -2.18
CA ALA A 100 8.79 1.33 -2.35
C ALA A 100 8.43 2.67 -3.00
N LEU A 101 7.57 2.66 -4.02
CA LEU A 101 7.08 3.89 -4.66
C LEU A 101 6.26 4.76 -3.71
N VAL A 102 5.34 4.15 -2.95
CA VAL A 102 4.51 4.88 -1.99
C VAL A 102 5.37 5.47 -0.87
N LEU A 103 6.39 4.75 -0.40
CA LEU A 103 7.32 5.27 0.61
C LEU A 103 8.19 6.40 0.05
N ASP A 104 8.67 6.29 -1.18
CA ASP A 104 9.45 7.37 -1.81
C ASP A 104 8.60 8.63 -2.01
N LEU A 105 7.32 8.47 -2.40
CA LEU A 105 6.35 9.56 -2.42
C LEU A 105 6.19 10.18 -1.03
N ALA A 106 5.93 9.37 -0.01
CA ALA A 106 5.68 9.81 1.35
C ALA A 106 6.84 10.64 1.92
N PHE A 107 8.05 10.13 1.81
CA PHE A 107 9.22 10.75 2.42
C PHE A 107 9.81 11.89 1.60
N ARG A 108 9.80 11.79 0.28
CA ARG A 108 10.49 12.77 -0.58
C ARG A 108 9.57 13.82 -1.18
N GLN A 109 8.31 13.49 -1.46
CA GLN A 109 7.37 14.43 -2.07
C GLN A 109 6.42 15.04 -1.04
N LEU A 110 5.86 14.22 -0.15
CA LEU A 110 4.95 14.71 0.90
C LEU A 110 5.69 15.20 2.15
N GLY A 111 6.99 14.94 2.25
CA GLY A 111 7.82 15.39 3.36
C GLY A 111 7.48 14.73 4.70
N LEU A 112 6.87 13.54 4.70
CA LEU A 112 6.61 12.82 5.93
C LEU A 112 7.91 12.39 6.60
N ASN A 113 7.84 12.15 7.91
CA ASN A 113 8.99 11.75 8.71
C ASN A 113 8.93 10.29 9.15
N ARG A 114 7.71 9.73 9.21
CA ARG A 114 7.45 8.37 9.68
C ARG A 114 6.34 7.71 8.88
N ILE A 115 6.50 6.42 8.61
CA ILE A 115 5.43 5.58 8.08
C ILE A 115 5.27 4.36 8.98
N THR A 116 4.03 4.08 9.33
CA THR A 116 3.64 2.91 10.13
C THR A 116 2.93 1.90 9.23
N SER A 117 3.04 0.61 9.55
CA SER A 117 2.22 -0.44 8.96
C SER A 117 1.89 -1.49 10.02
N TYR A 118 0.92 -2.33 9.70
CA TYR A 118 0.45 -3.39 10.58
C TYR A 118 0.28 -4.68 9.81
N TYR A 119 0.51 -5.81 10.47
CA TYR A 119 0.16 -7.12 9.92
C TYR A 119 -0.24 -8.09 11.03
N ARG A 120 -1.09 -9.05 10.70
CA ARG A 120 -1.48 -10.14 11.57
C ARG A 120 -0.27 -11.04 11.80
N ALA A 121 0.03 -11.41 13.02
CA ALA A 121 1.29 -12.07 13.42
C ALA A 121 1.60 -13.37 12.64
N ASP A 122 0.57 -14.08 12.17
CA ASP A 122 0.69 -15.27 11.33
C ASP A 122 0.83 -14.98 9.83
N ASN A 123 0.75 -13.71 9.41
CA ASN A 123 0.93 -13.31 8.02
C ASN A 123 2.42 -13.19 7.66
N HIS A 124 3.05 -14.34 7.42
CA HIS A 124 4.48 -14.41 7.10
C HIS A 124 4.85 -13.63 5.83
N HIS A 125 3.93 -13.53 4.85
CA HIS A 125 4.19 -12.77 3.62
C HIS A 125 4.31 -11.27 3.89
N SER A 126 3.44 -10.72 4.72
CA SER A 126 3.55 -9.31 5.13
C SER A 126 4.78 -9.07 5.98
N ARG A 127 5.10 -9.98 6.92
CA ARG A 127 6.33 -9.91 7.71
C ARG A 127 7.58 -9.82 6.82
N ASP A 128 7.70 -10.72 5.85
CA ASP A 128 8.88 -10.80 4.98
C ASP A 128 8.96 -9.57 4.04
N LEU A 129 7.80 -9.06 3.59
CA LEU A 129 7.72 -7.84 2.77
C LEU A 129 8.19 -6.60 3.56
N VAL A 130 7.64 -6.36 4.76
CA VAL A 130 8.01 -5.18 5.56
C VAL A 130 9.47 -5.24 6.02
N ALA A 131 9.98 -6.43 6.36
CA ALA A 131 11.40 -6.61 6.68
C ALA A 131 12.29 -6.28 5.49
N LYS A 132 11.94 -6.75 4.29
CA LYS A 132 12.71 -6.46 3.06
C LYS A 132 12.69 -4.98 2.70
N ILE A 133 11.63 -4.26 3.01
CA ILE A 133 11.51 -2.81 2.80
C ILE A 133 12.34 -2.00 3.82
N GLY A 134 12.69 -2.62 4.95
CA GLY A 134 13.47 -1.98 6.01
C GLY A 134 12.64 -1.46 7.19
N PHE A 135 11.37 -1.87 7.31
CA PHE A 135 10.59 -1.57 8.51
C PHE A 135 11.14 -2.28 9.73
N GLN A 136 11.08 -1.60 10.87
CA GLN A 136 11.44 -2.16 12.17
C GLN A 136 10.18 -2.52 12.95
N ILE A 137 10.23 -3.62 13.71
CA ILE A 137 9.16 -4.01 14.63
C ILE A 137 9.20 -3.08 15.84
N GLU A 138 8.08 -2.44 16.14
CA GLU A 138 7.94 -1.51 17.27
C GLU A 138 7.09 -2.05 18.40
N GLY A 139 6.32 -3.09 18.13
CA GLY A 139 5.53 -3.73 19.16
C GLY A 139 4.57 -4.77 18.64
N THR A 140 3.88 -5.41 19.58
CA THR A 140 2.83 -6.39 19.30
C THR A 140 1.61 -6.04 20.15
N MET A 141 0.48 -5.88 19.48
CA MET A 141 -0.81 -5.69 20.14
C MET A 141 -1.49 -7.06 20.28
N ARG A 142 -1.60 -7.53 21.50
CA ARG A 142 -2.17 -8.84 21.77
C ARG A 142 -3.64 -8.90 21.40
N GLN A 143 -4.05 -9.96 20.68
CA GLN A 143 -5.45 -10.26 20.32
C GLN A 143 -6.16 -9.08 19.63
N ALA A 144 -5.43 -8.31 18.82
CA ALA A 144 -5.93 -7.11 18.16
C ALA A 144 -6.47 -7.35 16.73
N TRP A 145 -6.45 -8.61 16.28
CA TRP A 145 -6.94 -9.00 14.96
C TRP A 145 -7.83 -10.23 15.07
N PHE A 146 -9.12 -10.07 14.77
CA PHE A 146 -10.07 -11.18 14.77
C PHE A 146 -10.29 -11.70 13.35
N ALA A 147 -10.15 -13.00 13.13
CA ALA A 147 -10.47 -13.68 11.88
C ALA A 147 -10.76 -15.15 12.13
N GLU A 148 -11.63 -15.75 11.34
CA GLU A 148 -11.93 -17.18 11.35
C GLU A 148 -12.35 -17.72 12.73
N GLY A 149 -13.02 -16.88 13.53
CA GLY A 149 -13.48 -17.23 14.87
C GLY A 149 -12.43 -17.07 15.97
N GLU A 150 -11.20 -16.66 15.64
CA GLU A 150 -10.10 -16.57 16.57
C GLU A 150 -9.46 -15.17 16.61
N PHE A 151 -8.87 -14.83 17.75
CA PHE A 151 -8.06 -13.63 17.91
C PHE A 151 -6.59 -13.95 17.65
N SER A 152 -5.96 -13.12 16.81
CA SER A 152 -4.53 -13.13 16.58
C SER A 152 -3.89 -11.82 17.07
N ASP A 153 -2.61 -11.89 17.36
CA ASP A 153 -1.82 -10.70 17.64
C ASP A 153 -1.62 -9.87 16.36
N MET A 154 -1.46 -8.57 16.53
CA MET A 154 -1.11 -7.63 15.46
C MET A 154 0.28 -7.07 15.73
N VAL A 155 1.16 -7.22 14.77
CA VAL A 155 2.51 -6.63 14.83
C VAL A 155 2.45 -5.22 14.25
N VAL A 156 3.05 -4.28 14.98
CA VAL A 156 3.21 -2.87 14.59
C VAL A 156 4.63 -2.68 14.09
N VAL A 157 4.78 -2.11 12.92
CA VAL A 157 6.08 -1.80 12.32
C VAL A 157 6.15 -0.35 11.89
N GLY A 158 7.32 0.24 11.96
CA GLY A 158 7.59 1.60 11.55
C GLY A 158 8.87 1.74 10.75
N ILE A 159 8.92 2.76 9.89
CA ILE A 159 10.14 3.18 9.21
C ILE A 159 10.23 4.70 9.24
N LEU A 160 11.42 5.21 9.56
CA LEU A 160 11.70 6.65 9.58
C LEU A 160 12.28 7.11 8.26
N LYS A 161 12.12 8.41 7.96
CA LYS A 161 12.70 9.03 6.76
C LYS A 161 14.20 8.78 6.64
N SER A 162 14.95 8.91 7.75
CA SER A 162 16.40 8.67 7.77
C SER A 162 16.77 7.24 7.39
N GLU A 163 16.02 6.27 7.86
CA GLU A 163 16.21 4.85 7.55
C GLU A 163 15.87 4.56 6.09
N TRP A 164 14.74 5.12 5.61
CA TRP A 164 14.34 4.99 4.22
C TRP A 164 15.39 5.55 3.27
N MET A 165 15.95 6.75 3.55
CA MET A 165 16.93 7.38 2.67
C MET A 165 18.20 6.53 2.47
N VAL A 166 18.58 5.73 3.47
CA VAL A 166 19.67 4.77 3.35
C VAL A 166 19.24 3.50 2.62
N HIS A 167 18.09 2.94 3.03
CA HIS A 167 17.63 1.65 2.53
C HIS A 167 17.15 1.71 1.07
N ARG A 168 16.61 2.85 0.64
CA ARG A 168 16.15 3.05 -0.74
C ARG A 168 17.27 2.85 -1.79
N GLU A 169 18.50 3.20 -1.47
CA GLU A 169 19.62 3.00 -2.39
C GLU A 169 19.93 1.51 -2.62
N VAL A 170 19.77 0.70 -1.59
CA VAL A 170 19.90 -0.77 -1.69
C VAL A 170 18.77 -1.35 -2.52
N LEU A 171 17.52 -0.93 -2.23
CA LEU A 171 16.36 -1.38 -2.99
C LEU A 171 16.40 -0.96 -4.46
N ALA A 172 16.96 0.22 -4.77
CA ALA A 172 17.08 0.70 -6.14
C ALA A 172 17.92 -0.22 -7.02
N GLN A 173 18.87 -0.96 -6.43
CA GLN A 173 19.69 -1.95 -7.15
C GLN A 173 18.91 -3.23 -7.46
N GLU A 174 17.93 -3.57 -6.65
CA GLU A 174 17.10 -4.77 -6.79
C GLU A 174 15.82 -4.55 -7.62
N LEU A 175 15.35 -3.30 -7.70
CA LEU A 175 14.14 -2.95 -8.41
C LEU A 175 14.42 -2.66 -9.88
N ASP A 176 13.54 -3.23 -10.72
CA ASP A 176 13.53 -2.93 -12.14
C ASP A 176 13.12 -1.47 -12.40
N ALA A 177 13.86 -0.75 -13.25
CA ALA A 177 13.71 0.70 -13.46
C ALA A 177 12.41 1.13 -14.18
N LYS A 178 11.44 0.22 -14.31
CA LYS A 178 10.20 0.46 -15.10
C LYS A 178 8.96 0.80 -14.27
N THR A 179 9.09 0.98 -12.97
CA THR A 179 7.94 1.29 -12.13
C THR A 179 7.73 2.81 -12.10
N THR A 180 6.55 3.28 -12.45
CA THR A 180 6.21 4.71 -12.53
C THR A 180 4.88 4.99 -11.85
N VAL A 181 4.71 6.24 -11.40
CA VAL A 181 3.40 6.74 -10.95
C VAL A 181 2.81 7.59 -12.06
N ILE A 182 1.59 7.27 -12.47
CA ILE A 182 0.81 8.00 -13.45
C ILE A 182 -0.34 8.68 -12.72
N LEU A 183 -0.55 9.96 -12.99
CA LEU A 183 -1.63 10.74 -12.40
C LEU A 183 -2.48 11.39 -13.49
N GLY A 184 -3.80 11.24 -13.34
CA GLY A 184 -4.80 11.88 -14.17
C GLY A 184 -4.98 11.25 -15.57
N PRO A 185 -5.93 11.79 -16.37
CA PRO A 185 -6.41 11.15 -17.57
C PRO A 185 -5.45 11.23 -18.78
N ASN A 186 -4.34 11.90 -18.67
CA ASN A 186 -3.41 12.14 -19.79
C ASN A 186 -2.14 11.27 -19.70
N ASP A 187 -2.14 10.20 -18.92
CA ASP A 187 -1.01 9.28 -18.71
C ASP A 187 0.33 9.99 -18.41
N CYS A 188 0.26 11.15 -17.79
CA CYS A 188 1.44 11.90 -17.42
C CYS A 188 2.19 11.17 -16.30
N VAL A 189 3.45 10.82 -16.56
CA VAL A 189 4.32 10.29 -15.53
C VAL A 189 4.61 11.39 -14.52
N ALA A 190 4.01 11.27 -13.32
CA ALA A 190 4.21 12.23 -12.26
C ALA A 190 5.59 12.10 -11.63
N TRP A 191 6.04 10.85 -11.47
CA TRP A 191 7.31 10.56 -10.83
C TRP A 191 7.66 9.07 -10.99
N SER A 192 8.94 8.74 -10.96
CA SER A 192 9.43 7.37 -10.99
C SER A 192 10.57 7.17 -9.99
N TRP A 193 10.62 5.96 -9.41
CA TRP A 193 11.73 5.50 -8.59
C TRP A 193 11.84 3.97 -8.71
N PRO A 194 13.02 3.39 -8.85
CA PRO A 194 14.32 4.08 -8.99
C PRO A 194 14.37 4.98 -10.21
N PRO A 195 15.20 6.03 -10.18
CA PRO A 195 15.32 6.95 -11.31
C PRO A 195 15.74 6.15 -12.55
N ARG A 196 15.09 6.45 -13.69
CA ARG A 196 15.50 5.86 -14.96
C ARG A 196 16.98 6.20 -15.19
N LYS A 197 17.79 5.23 -15.52
CA LYS A 197 19.12 5.52 -16.04
C LYS A 197 18.90 6.39 -17.26
N SER A 198 19.41 7.64 -17.24
CA SER A 198 19.44 8.46 -18.43
C SER A 198 20.17 7.63 -19.51
N GLU A 199 19.47 7.34 -20.58
CA GLU A 199 20.11 6.85 -21.79
C GLU A 199 21.08 7.95 -22.21
N VAL A 200 22.37 7.72 -21.97
CA VAL A 200 23.48 8.56 -22.45
C VAL A 200 23.77 8.14 -23.87
#